data_446e75e5c29e9cd37588033fe31fd291
#
_entry.id   446e75e5c29e9cd37588033fe31fd291
#
_cell.length_a   1.000
_cell.length_b   1.000
_cell.length_c   1.000
_cell.angle_alpha   90.00
_cell.angle_beta   90.00
_cell.angle_gamma   90.00
#
_symmetry.space_group_name_H-M   'P 1'
#
loop_
_entity.id
_entity.type
_entity.pdbx_description
1 polymer ?
#
loop_
_entity_poly.entity_id
_entity_poly.type
_entity_poly.pdbx_seq_one_letter_code
_entity_poly.pdbx_strand_id
1 'polypeptide(L)'
;LLAARSAVHEPFAVINADDFYGNGAYRLLYTHFADAEKKDDGMAHYCMVGYRLGNTLTENGTVSRGICRVNDDGYLTEVVERTGIRRVEDTAVFADGEKSVPVSLDATASMNCWGFTPDIFDKVAEGFRCFLEAPGTNLVKGEYYLPFAVCELMESGRCDVKVYRSEDAWYGVTYLADKDSVTASIRALREQGRYPGKLTR
;
A
#
# COMPACT_ATOMS: atom_id res chain seq x y z
N LEU A 1 -2.79 -13.60 -0.52
CA LEU A 1 -4.09 -13.20 -1.04
C LEU A 1 -4.94 -14.43 -1.45
N LEU A 2 -4.51 -15.24 -2.42
CA LEU A 2 -5.29 -16.35 -3.00
C LEU A 2 -5.79 -17.39 -1.97
N ALA A 3 -5.06 -17.61 -0.89
CA ALA A 3 -5.48 -18.54 0.18
C ALA A 3 -6.78 -18.12 0.90
N ALA A 4 -7.14 -16.83 0.85
CA ALA A 4 -8.36 -16.32 1.47
C ALA A 4 -9.61 -16.44 0.58
N ARG A 5 -9.47 -16.84 -0.69
CA ARG A 5 -10.54 -16.85 -1.69
C ARG A 5 -11.82 -17.56 -1.24
N SER A 6 -11.70 -18.70 -0.56
CA SER A 6 -12.86 -19.48 -0.11
C SER A 6 -13.58 -18.89 1.10
N ALA A 7 -12.99 -17.91 1.76
CA ALA A 7 -13.51 -17.31 2.99
C ALA A 7 -14.00 -15.86 2.81
N VAL A 8 -13.65 -15.21 1.68
CA VAL A 8 -13.93 -13.79 1.47
C VAL A 8 -14.86 -13.63 0.27
N HIS A 9 -16.08 -13.12 0.52
CA HIS A 9 -17.15 -12.98 -0.48
C HIS A 9 -17.71 -11.55 -0.58
N GLU A 10 -17.14 -10.62 0.17
CA GLU A 10 -17.51 -9.20 0.22
C GLU A 10 -16.29 -8.33 -0.11
N PRO A 11 -16.45 -7.03 -0.39
CA PRO A 11 -15.33 -6.11 -0.49
C PRO A 11 -14.46 -6.17 0.77
N PHE A 12 -13.16 -6.16 0.60
CA PHE A 12 -12.21 -6.38 1.69
C PHE A 12 -10.95 -5.55 1.54
N ALA A 13 -10.24 -5.38 2.64
CA ALA A 13 -8.94 -4.74 2.67
C ALA A 13 -7.80 -5.77 2.73
N VAL A 14 -6.71 -5.46 2.06
CA VAL A 14 -5.42 -6.15 2.20
C VAL A 14 -4.44 -5.20 2.84
N ILE A 15 -3.89 -5.60 3.97
CA ILE A 15 -2.92 -4.84 4.76
C ILE A 15 -1.79 -5.76 5.24
N ASN A 16 -0.66 -5.20 5.59
CA ASN A 16 0.38 -5.92 6.32
C ASN A 16 -0.05 -6.08 7.80
N ALA A 17 0.16 -7.26 8.36
CA ALA A 17 -0.31 -7.59 9.71
C ALA A 17 0.51 -6.91 10.84
N ASP A 18 1.70 -6.46 10.53
CA ASP A 18 2.69 -5.86 11.43
C ASP A 18 2.80 -4.34 11.29
N ASP A 19 1.96 -3.72 10.45
CA ASP A 19 1.92 -2.29 10.22
C ASP A 19 0.75 -1.62 10.94
N PHE A 20 0.97 -0.39 11.40
CA PHE A 20 -0.06 0.47 11.96
C PHE A 20 -0.44 1.56 10.95
N TYR A 21 -1.68 1.52 10.48
CA TYR A 21 -2.18 2.37 9.39
C TYR A 21 -2.96 3.60 9.85
N GLY A 22 -3.31 3.69 11.12
CA GLY A 22 -4.24 4.70 11.62
C GLY A 22 -5.72 4.37 11.33
N ASN A 23 -6.63 5.00 12.05
CA ASN A 23 -8.07 4.76 11.89
C ASN A 23 -8.63 5.35 10.59
N GLY A 24 -8.02 6.42 10.09
CA GLY A 24 -8.45 7.09 8.87
C GLY A 24 -8.37 6.20 7.64
N ALA A 25 -7.32 5.39 7.54
CA ALA A 25 -7.12 4.48 6.42
C ALA A 25 -8.30 3.49 6.25
N TYR A 26 -8.69 2.84 7.34
CA TYR A 26 -9.81 1.87 7.30
C TYR A 26 -11.14 2.53 6.94
N ARG A 27 -11.36 3.75 7.42
CA ARG A 27 -12.57 4.54 7.09
C ARG A 27 -12.59 4.87 5.60
N LEU A 28 -11.47 5.30 5.01
CA LEU A 28 -11.36 5.61 3.59
C LEU A 28 -11.69 4.38 2.72
N LEU A 29 -11.12 3.22 3.05
CA LEU A 29 -11.41 1.96 2.35
C LEU A 29 -12.89 1.57 2.48
N TYR A 30 -13.46 1.64 3.68
CA TYR A 30 -14.86 1.33 3.93
C TYR A 30 -15.79 2.26 3.13
N THR A 31 -15.56 3.56 3.19
CA THR A 31 -16.39 4.57 2.51
C THR A 31 -16.35 4.36 0.98
N HIS A 32 -15.19 4.00 0.42
CA HIS A 32 -15.08 3.71 -1.00
C HIS A 32 -16.11 2.67 -1.46
N PHE A 33 -16.26 1.55 -0.73
CA PHE A 33 -17.17 0.48 -1.12
C PHE A 33 -18.61 0.71 -0.65
N ALA A 34 -18.82 1.46 0.44
CA ALA A 34 -20.15 1.78 0.94
C ALA A 34 -20.88 2.81 0.05
N ASP A 35 -20.12 3.78 -0.47
CA ASP A 35 -20.68 4.90 -1.27
C ASP A 35 -20.51 4.66 -2.79
N ALA A 36 -19.80 3.61 -3.19
CA ALA A 36 -19.60 3.32 -4.60
C ALA A 36 -20.93 2.99 -5.30
N GLU A 37 -21.36 3.85 -6.20
CA GLU A 37 -22.34 3.44 -7.20
C GLU A 37 -21.73 2.26 -7.99
N LYS A 38 -22.50 1.16 -8.07
CA LYS A 38 -22.08 0.02 -8.89
C LYS A 38 -22.04 0.46 -10.35
N LYS A 39 -20.84 0.70 -10.85
CA LYS A 39 -20.63 0.91 -12.28
C LYS A 39 -20.65 -0.45 -12.96
N ASP A 40 -21.46 -0.59 -13.98
CA ASP A 40 -21.52 -1.79 -14.82
C ASP A 40 -20.82 -1.49 -16.16
N ASP A 41 -19.56 -1.15 -16.09
CA ASP A 41 -18.70 -0.83 -17.24
C ASP A 41 -17.73 -1.99 -17.60
N GLY A 42 -17.89 -3.15 -16.94
CA GLY A 42 -17.07 -4.33 -17.15
C GLY A 42 -15.68 -4.24 -16.53
N MET A 43 -15.37 -3.16 -15.81
CA MET A 43 -14.09 -2.93 -15.16
C MET A 43 -14.21 -3.06 -13.64
N ALA A 44 -13.18 -3.51 -12.98
CA ALA A 44 -13.13 -3.53 -11.52
C ALA A 44 -12.69 -2.17 -10.98
N HIS A 45 -13.36 -1.70 -9.93
CA HIS A 45 -13.04 -0.44 -9.26
C HIS A 45 -12.46 -0.72 -7.88
N TYR A 46 -11.14 -0.64 -7.79
CA TYR A 46 -10.39 -0.86 -6.55
C TYR A 46 -9.99 0.46 -5.91
N CYS A 47 -9.45 0.39 -4.72
CA CYS A 47 -8.87 1.55 -4.08
C CYS A 47 -7.59 1.21 -3.32
N MET A 48 -6.83 2.23 -3.00
CA MET A 48 -5.72 2.14 -2.08
C MET A 48 -5.63 3.37 -1.20
N VAL A 49 -5.01 3.21 -0.03
CA VAL A 49 -4.62 4.34 0.80
C VAL A 49 -3.12 4.55 0.67
N GLY A 50 -2.76 5.71 0.12
CA GLY A 50 -1.39 6.18 0.06
C GLY A 50 -1.05 7.07 1.23
N TYR A 51 0.22 7.10 1.59
CA TYR A 51 0.77 7.92 2.66
C TYR A 51 1.77 8.92 2.11
N ARG A 52 1.93 10.04 2.80
CA ARG A 52 3.01 10.96 2.52
C ARG A 52 4.34 10.26 2.76
N LEU A 53 5.24 10.21 1.78
CA LEU A 53 6.53 9.52 1.88
C LEU A 53 7.28 9.92 3.15
N GLY A 54 7.32 11.22 3.45
CA GLY A 54 7.99 11.74 4.64
C GLY A 54 7.49 11.16 5.96
N ASN A 55 6.25 10.64 6.00
CA ASN A 55 5.65 10.02 7.18
C ASN A 55 5.92 8.50 7.27
N THR A 56 6.67 7.95 6.32
CA THR A 56 6.98 6.50 6.24
C THR A 56 8.47 6.20 6.32
N LEU A 57 9.29 7.22 6.51
CA LEU A 57 10.74 7.09 6.63
C LEU A 57 11.16 6.82 8.09
N THR A 58 12.33 6.21 8.26
CA THR A 58 12.97 6.00 9.56
C THR A 58 14.26 6.82 9.64
N GLU A 59 14.66 7.18 10.87
CA GLU A 59 15.97 7.78 11.16
C GLU A 59 17.09 6.72 11.27
N ASN A 60 16.72 5.42 11.33
CA ASN A 60 17.63 4.33 11.63
C ASN A 60 18.17 3.61 10.40
N GLY A 61 17.96 4.16 9.19
CA GLY A 61 18.49 3.53 7.98
C GLY A 61 17.73 3.90 6.72
N THR A 62 17.68 2.96 5.77
CA THR A 62 16.95 3.12 4.52
C THR A 62 15.73 2.23 4.49
N VAL A 63 14.73 2.61 3.68
CA VAL A 63 13.51 1.84 3.49
C VAL A 63 13.25 1.58 2.01
N SER A 64 12.38 0.63 1.71
CA SER A 64 11.83 0.40 0.37
C SER A 64 10.36 0.78 0.37
N ARG A 65 9.91 1.50 -0.68
CA ARG A 65 8.51 1.97 -0.80
C ARG A 65 8.07 1.98 -2.25
N GLY A 66 6.83 1.60 -2.48
CA GLY A 66 6.17 1.81 -3.76
C GLY A 66 5.80 3.28 -3.94
N ILE A 67 6.54 4.00 -4.76
CA ILE A 67 6.22 5.40 -5.08
C ILE A 67 5.14 5.42 -6.14
N CYS A 68 4.01 6.06 -5.82
CA CYS A 68 2.83 6.12 -6.64
C CYS A 68 2.80 7.37 -7.52
N ARG A 69 2.37 7.23 -8.77
CA ARG A 69 1.89 8.32 -9.60
C ARG A 69 0.38 8.29 -9.63
N VAL A 70 -0.21 9.46 -9.46
CA VAL A 70 -1.67 9.63 -9.38
C VAL A 70 -2.05 10.73 -10.35
N ASN A 71 -3.09 10.51 -11.15
CA ASN A 71 -3.60 11.54 -12.08
C ASN A 71 -4.44 12.60 -11.34
N ASP A 72 -4.85 13.63 -12.07
CA ASP A 72 -5.62 14.76 -11.50
C ASP A 72 -7.01 14.33 -10.97
N ASP A 73 -7.56 13.23 -11.48
CA ASP A 73 -8.82 12.64 -11.01
C ASP A 73 -8.63 11.76 -9.76
N GLY A 74 -7.38 11.59 -9.29
CA GLY A 74 -7.02 10.82 -8.11
C GLY A 74 -6.99 9.30 -8.34
N TYR A 75 -6.73 8.87 -9.58
CA TYR A 75 -6.53 7.46 -9.88
C TYR A 75 -5.05 7.13 -10.03
N LEU A 76 -4.69 5.95 -9.56
CA LEU A 76 -3.35 5.40 -9.70
C LEU A 76 -3.01 5.20 -11.18
N THR A 77 -1.83 5.63 -11.59
CA THR A 77 -1.31 5.38 -12.94
C THR A 77 -0.07 4.50 -12.93
N GLU A 78 0.68 4.50 -11.82
CA GLU A 78 1.89 3.71 -11.69
C GLU A 78 2.27 3.54 -10.22
N VAL A 79 2.83 2.38 -9.88
CA VAL A 79 3.55 2.15 -8.62
C VAL A 79 4.94 1.62 -8.95
N VAL A 80 5.98 2.33 -8.54
CA VAL A 80 7.36 1.90 -8.73
C VAL A 80 8.02 1.66 -7.39
N GLU A 81 8.43 0.42 -7.13
CA GLU A 81 9.21 0.09 -5.94
C GLU A 81 10.58 0.78 -6.00
N ARG A 82 10.87 1.60 -5.00
CA ARG A 82 12.14 2.28 -4.82
C ARG A 82 12.79 1.78 -3.54
N THR A 83 14.05 1.39 -3.66
CA THR A 83 14.84 0.87 -2.55
C THR A 83 15.88 1.89 -2.09
N GLY A 84 16.40 1.72 -0.87
CA GLY A 84 17.42 2.59 -0.33
C GLY A 84 16.95 4.03 -0.11
N ILE A 85 15.64 4.23 0.14
CA ILE A 85 15.09 5.55 0.39
C ILE A 85 15.52 6.01 1.79
N ARG A 86 16.04 7.23 1.87
CA ARG A 86 16.37 7.91 3.13
C ARG A 86 16.09 9.39 3.05
N ARG A 87 15.87 10.00 4.20
CA ARG A 87 15.72 11.45 4.31
C ARG A 87 17.10 12.12 4.14
N VAL A 88 17.11 13.23 3.40
CA VAL A 88 18.25 14.13 3.28
C VAL A 88 17.71 15.56 3.40
N GLU A 89 17.91 16.19 4.53
CA GLU A 89 17.39 17.52 4.85
C GLU A 89 15.86 17.62 4.57
N ASP A 90 15.45 18.50 3.69
CA ASP A 90 14.05 18.76 3.33
C ASP A 90 13.52 17.90 2.18
N THR A 91 14.27 16.86 1.78
CA THR A 91 13.87 15.93 0.72
C THR A 91 14.16 14.48 1.13
N ALA A 92 13.82 13.54 0.25
CA ALA A 92 14.31 12.18 0.33
C ALA A 92 15.09 11.85 -0.95
N VAL A 93 15.92 10.82 -0.86
CA VAL A 93 16.62 10.26 -2.01
C VAL A 93 16.46 8.74 -2.01
N PHE A 94 16.47 8.13 -3.20
CA PHE A 94 16.55 6.68 -3.35
C PHE A 94 17.77 6.30 -4.20
N ALA A 95 18.19 5.04 -4.07
CA ALA A 95 19.28 4.50 -4.85
C ALA A 95 18.79 4.06 -6.25
N ASP A 96 19.46 4.53 -7.30
CA ASP A 96 19.27 4.08 -8.68
C ASP A 96 20.65 3.75 -9.27
N GLY A 97 21.07 2.50 -9.09
CA GLY A 97 22.44 2.09 -9.30
C GLY A 97 23.38 2.84 -8.35
N GLU A 98 24.41 3.51 -8.90
CA GLU A 98 25.34 4.33 -8.12
C GLU A 98 24.85 5.78 -7.86
N LYS A 99 23.66 6.13 -8.40
CA LYS A 99 23.11 7.49 -8.28
C LYS A 99 22.14 7.58 -7.10
N SER A 100 22.15 8.74 -6.45
CA SER A 100 21.07 9.15 -5.54
C SER A 100 20.12 10.07 -6.27
N VAL A 101 18.88 9.62 -6.41
CA VAL A 101 17.83 10.35 -7.14
C VAL A 101 16.88 10.98 -6.13
N PRO A 102 16.62 12.30 -6.20
CA PRO A 102 15.71 12.96 -5.28
C PRO A 102 14.26 12.52 -5.49
N VAL A 103 13.50 12.45 -4.41
CA VAL A 103 12.07 12.24 -4.38
C VAL A 103 11.43 13.12 -3.31
N SER A 104 10.32 13.74 -3.63
CA SER A 104 9.62 14.64 -2.71
C SER A 104 9.15 13.90 -1.46
N LEU A 105 9.31 14.51 -0.28
CA LEU A 105 8.69 14.01 0.95
C LEU A 105 7.16 14.01 0.88
N ASP A 106 6.57 14.80 -0.04
CA ASP A 106 5.13 14.83 -0.33
C ASP A 106 4.68 13.77 -1.33
N ALA A 107 5.60 13.02 -1.93
CA ALA A 107 5.23 11.94 -2.83
C ALA A 107 4.31 10.94 -2.13
N THR A 108 3.37 10.38 -2.88
CA THR A 108 2.48 9.32 -2.39
C THR A 108 3.21 8.00 -2.37
N ALA A 109 3.29 7.38 -1.19
CA ALA A 109 3.89 6.07 -0.99
C ALA A 109 2.81 5.01 -0.71
N SER A 110 2.88 3.88 -1.39
CA SER A 110 2.11 2.68 -1.07
C SER A 110 2.73 2.00 0.14
N MET A 111 1.87 1.69 1.11
CA MET A 111 2.20 0.91 2.30
C MET A 111 1.41 -0.40 2.34
N ASN A 112 1.04 -0.95 1.18
CA ASN A 112 0.21 -2.14 1.04
C ASN A 112 -1.15 -2.05 1.73
N CYS A 113 -1.79 -0.88 1.64
CA CYS A 113 -3.14 -0.66 2.16
C CYS A 113 -4.12 -0.58 0.99
N TRP A 114 -4.69 -1.71 0.59
CA TRP A 114 -5.51 -1.87 -0.60
C TRP A 114 -6.92 -2.27 -0.26
N GLY A 115 -7.89 -1.83 -1.07
CA GLY A 115 -9.27 -2.28 -1.04
C GLY A 115 -9.64 -2.95 -2.36
N PHE A 116 -10.26 -4.12 -2.26
CA PHE A 116 -10.64 -4.95 -3.41
C PHE A 116 -12.05 -5.49 -3.28
N THR A 117 -12.66 -5.78 -4.42
CA THR A 117 -13.82 -6.66 -4.54
C THR A 117 -13.36 -8.11 -4.80
N PRO A 118 -14.21 -9.14 -4.52
CA PRO A 118 -13.80 -10.55 -4.61
C PRO A 118 -13.32 -11.01 -5.99
N ASP A 119 -13.66 -10.31 -7.06
CA ASP A 119 -13.22 -10.60 -8.42
C ASP A 119 -11.68 -10.50 -8.61
N ILE A 120 -10.98 -9.81 -7.70
CA ILE A 120 -9.52 -9.76 -7.67
C ILE A 120 -8.88 -11.15 -7.56
N PHE A 121 -9.55 -12.09 -6.87
CA PHE A 121 -9.00 -13.43 -6.69
C PHE A 121 -8.80 -14.16 -8.02
N ASP A 122 -9.76 -14.07 -8.94
CA ASP A 122 -9.66 -14.71 -10.26
C ASP A 122 -8.60 -14.02 -11.12
N LYS A 123 -8.58 -12.69 -11.10
CA LYS A 123 -7.61 -11.89 -11.86
C LYS A 123 -6.17 -12.14 -11.43
N VAL A 124 -5.94 -12.15 -10.10
CA VAL A 124 -4.60 -12.44 -9.57
C VAL A 124 -4.20 -13.89 -9.75
N ALA A 125 -5.14 -14.85 -9.68
CA ALA A 125 -4.83 -16.25 -9.94
C ALA A 125 -4.38 -16.48 -11.39
N GLU A 126 -5.02 -15.80 -12.34
CA GLU A 126 -4.63 -15.82 -13.76
C GLU A 126 -3.23 -15.24 -13.94
N GLY A 127 -2.96 -14.02 -13.45
CA GLY A 127 -1.66 -13.37 -13.55
C GLY A 127 -0.55 -14.17 -12.86
N PHE A 128 -0.82 -14.74 -11.68
CA PHE A 128 0.15 -15.59 -10.97
C PHE A 128 0.50 -16.85 -11.77
N ARG A 129 -0.47 -17.48 -12.43
CA ARG A 129 -0.20 -18.61 -13.33
C ARG A 129 0.71 -18.18 -14.48
N CYS A 130 0.38 -17.07 -15.15
CA CYS A 130 1.21 -16.53 -16.23
C CYS A 130 2.64 -16.22 -15.74
N PHE A 131 2.78 -15.64 -14.56
CA PHE A 131 4.08 -15.39 -13.94
C PHE A 131 4.88 -16.69 -13.74
N LEU A 132 4.26 -17.76 -13.23
CA LEU A 132 4.94 -19.04 -13.03
C LEU A 132 5.36 -19.72 -14.34
N GLU A 133 4.57 -19.53 -15.40
CA GLU A 133 4.80 -20.12 -16.72
C GLU A 133 5.76 -19.26 -17.59
N ALA A 134 6.07 -18.03 -17.17
CA ALA A 134 6.90 -17.11 -17.96
C ALA A 134 8.34 -17.64 -18.09
N PRO A 135 8.93 -17.60 -19.31
CA PRO A 135 10.31 -18.02 -19.52
C PRO A 135 11.29 -17.21 -18.67
N GLY A 136 12.19 -17.91 -17.96
CA GLY A 136 13.21 -17.27 -17.14
C GLY A 136 12.76 -16.90 -15.71
N THR A 137 11.52 -17.18 -15.33
CA THR A 137 11.06 -16.98 -13.96
C THR A 137 11.83 -17.88 -13.00
N ASN A 138 12.44 -17.27 -11.98
CA ASN A 138 13.09 -18.02 -10.92
C ASN A 138 12.04 -18.52 -9.92
N LEU A 139 11.58 -19.76 -10.08
CA LEU A 139 10.53 -20.35 -9.22
C LEU A 139 10.93 -20.51 -7.76
N VAL A 140 12.22 -20.39 -7.42
CA VAL A 140 12.70 -20.50 -6.03
C VAL A 140 12.74 -19.14 -5.33
N LYS A 141 13.04 -18.07 -6.07
CA LYS A 141 13.25 -16.72 -5.51
C LYS A 141 12.33 -15.66 -6.13
N GLY A 142 11.58 -16.01 -7.17
CA GLY A 142 10.66 -15.07 -7.82
C GLY A 142 9.48 -14.76 -6.90
N GLU A 143 9.10 -13.51 -6.87
CA GLU A 143 7.98 -13.01 -6.09
C GLU A 143 7.00 -12.27 -7.00
N TYR A 144 5.73 -12.63 -6.90
CA TYR A 144 4.64 -11.95 -7.62
C TYR A 144 3.98 -10.98 -6.65
N TYR A 145 4.49 -9.76 -6.63
CA TYR A 145 4.03 -8.71 -5.73
C TYR A 145 2.63 -8.22 -6.09
N LEU A 146 1.81 -7.99 -5.07
CA LEU A 146 0.45 -7.47 -5.27
C LEU A 146 0.40 -6.15 -6.04
N PRO A 147 1.24 -5.12 -5.75
CA PRO A 147 1.27 -3.91 -6.55
C PRO A 147 1.57 -4.16 -8.03
N PHE A 148 2.45 -5.11 -8.34
CA PHE A 148 2.75 -5.49 -9.71
C PHE A 148 1.54 -6.12 -10.42
N ALA A 149 0.86 -7.07 -9.75
CA ALA A 149 -0.36 -7.67 -10.27
C ALA A 149 -1.46 -6.62 -10.56
N VAL A 150 -1.60 -5.63 -9.68
CA VAL A 150 -2.56 -4.54 -9.87
C VAL A 150 -2.17 -3.65 -11.06
N CYS A 151 -0.88 -3.33 -11.22
CA CYS A 151 -0.40 -2.57 -12.38
C CYS A 151 -0.68 -3.30 -13.71
N GLU A 152 -0.44 -4.60 -13.80
CA GLU A 152 -0.78 -5.41 -14.99
C GLU A 152 -2.29 -5.34 -15.32
N LEU A 153 -3.15 -5.37 -14.29
CA LEU A 153 -4.60 -5.24 -14.47
C LEU A 153 -5.01 -3.84 -14.94
N MET A 154 -4.37 -2.79 -14.44
CA MET A 154 -4.61 -1.42 -14.88
C MET A 154 -4.16 -1.22 -16.35
N GLU A 155 -2.96 -1.68 -16.71
CA GLU A 155 -2.41 -1.60 -18.06
C GLU A 155 -3.28 -2.35 -19.09
N SER A 156 -3.88 -3.45 -18.69
CA SER A 156 -4.81 -4.23 -19.51
C SER A 156 -6.25 -3.70 -19.52
N GLY A 157 -6.52 -2.58 -18.83
CA GLY A 157 -7.87 -1.98 -18.74
C GLY A 157 -8.88 -2.82 -17.97
N ARG A 158 -8.44 -3.73 -17.11
CA ARG A 158 -9.29 -4.62 -16.31
C ARG A 158 -9.68 -4.05 -14.96
N CYS A 159 -8.99 -3.02 -14.51
CA CYS A 159 -9.34 -2.28 -13.30
C CYS A 159 -8.85 -0.83 -13.34
N ASP A 160 -9.47 0.00 -12.53
CA ASP A 160 -8.88 1.24 -12.04
C ASP A 160 -8.67 1.17 -10.52
N VAL A 161 -7.84 2.09 -10.00
CA VAL A 161 -7.56 2.15 -8.57
C VAL A 161 -7.66 3.60 -8.10
N LYS A 162 -8.68 3.91 -7.31
CA LYS A 162 -8.82 5.21 -6.64
C LYS A 162 -7.80 5.31 -5.51
N VAL A 163 -7.02 6.38 -5.50
CA VAL A 163 -6.03 6.65 -4.44
C VAL A 163 -6.62 7.63 -3.43
N TYR A 164 -6.70 7.21 -2.19
CA TYR A 164 -7.02 8.07 -1.05
C TYR A 164 -5.72 8.38 -0.30
N ARG A 165 -5.51 9.64 0.03
CA ARG A 165 -4.35 10.04 0.81
C ARG A 165 -4.73 10.10 2.29
N SER A 166 -4.03 9.32 3.11
CA SER A 166 -4.18 9.38 4.56
C SER A 166 -3.33 10.50 5.14
N GLU A 167 -3.93 11.27 6.05
CA GLU A 167 -3.22 12.24 6.90
C GLU A 167 -2.69 11.60 8.21
N ASP A 168 -3.06 10.33 8.48
CA ASP A 168 -2.54 9.61 9.63
C ASP A 168 -1.06 9.27 9.44
N ALA A 169 -0.34 9.19 10.54
CA ALA A 169 1.01 8.64 10.53
C ALA A 169 0.93 7.12 10.38
N TRP A 170 1.78 6.59 9.51
CA TRP A 170 2.03 5.16 9.42
C TRP A 170 3.22 4.80 10.33
N TYR A 171 3.11 3.69 11.03
CA TYR A 171 4.19 3.15 11.83
C TYR A 171 4.42 1.67 11.52
N GLY A 172 5.69 1.32 11.26
CA GLY A 172 6.17 -0.04 11.13
C GLY A 172 7.52 -0.18 11.82
N VAL A 173 7.84 -1.37 12.29
CA VAL A 173 9.14 -1.66 12.91
C VAL A 173 10.05 -2.27 11.85
N THR A 174 10.72 -1.44 11.07
CA THR A 174 11.69 -1.88 10.06
C THR A 174 13.02 -2.29 10.71
N TYR A 175 13.46 -1.53 11.71
CA TYR A 175 14.66 -1.79 12.51
C TYR A 175 14.28 -1.95 13.98
N LEU A 176 15.01 -2.77 14.70
CA LEU A 176 14.78 -2.94 16.14
C LEU A 176 14.85 -1.61 16.91
N ALA A 177 15.70 -0.68 16.44
CA ALA A 177 15.82 0.67 17.00
C ALA A 177 14.53 1.52 16.83
N ASP A 178 13.64 1.19 15.89
CA ASP A 178 12.38 1.90 15.68
C ASP A 178 11.36 1.58 16.79
N LYS A 179 11.51 0.46 17.50
CA LYS A 179 10.54 -0.05 18.47
C LYS A 179 10.16 0.97 19.55
N ASP A 180 11.14 1.65 20.10
CA ASP A 180 10.90 2.58 21.21
C ASP A 180 10.18 3.84 20.73
N SER A 181 10.56 4.37 19.57
CA SER A 181 9.90 5.54 18.95
C SER A 181 8.47 5.21 18.53
N VAL A 182 8.23 4.05 17.93
CA VAL A 182 6.87 3.58 17.56
C VAL A 182 6.02 3.38 18.81
N THR A 183 6.57 2.77 19.87
CA THR A 183 5.86 2.57 21.14
C THR A 183 5.45 3.91 21.77
N ALA A 184 6.38 4.89 21.77
CA ALA A 184 6.09 6.24 22.28
C ALA A 184 5.00 6.94 21.46
N SER A 185 5.05 6.82 20.12
CA SER A 185 4.06 7.41 19.21
C SER A 185 2.66 6.82 19.42
N ILE A 186 2.54 5.50 19.52
CA ILE A 186 1.25 4.84 19.80
C ILE A 186 0.71 5.23 21.19
N ARG A 187 1.57 5.35 22.18
CA ARG A 187 1.19 5.84 23.51
C ARG A 187 0.64 7.27 23.47
N ALA A 188 1.32 8.15 22.76
CA ALA A 188 0.87 9.54 22.57
C ALA A 188 -0.50 9.62 21.87
N LEU A 189 -0.77 8.82 20.84
CA LEU A 189 -2.07 8.73 20.18
C LEU A 189 -3.18 8.30 21.15
N ARG A 190 -2.88 7.38 22.09
CA ARG A 190 -3.82 6.93 23.12
C ARG A 190 -4.09 8.03 24.16
N GLU A 191 -3.06 8.74 24.61
CA GLU A 191 -3.16 9.85 25.55
C GLU A 191 -3.95 11.02 24.96
N GLN A 192 -3.86 11.25 23.65
CA GLN A 192 -4.68 12.22 22.90
C GLN A 192 -6.14 11.77 22.69
N GLY A 193 -6.54 10.59 23.19
CA GLY A 193 -7.89 10.06 23.02
C GLY A 193 -8.23 9.57 21.61
N ARG A 194 -7.24 9.47 20.71
CA ARG A 194 -7.45 8.97 19.33
C ARG A 194 -7.72 7.46 19.30
N TYR A 195 -7.34 6.75 20.36
CA TYR A 195 -7.57 5.32 20.55
C TYR A 195 -8.08 5.05 21.97
N PRO A 196 -9.02 4.10 22.15
CA PRO A 196 -9.52 3.75 23.47
C PRO A 196 -8.41 3.10 24.30
N GLY A 197 -8.44 3.36 25.61
CA GLY A 197 -7.46 2.78 26.55
C GLY A 197 -7.60 1.26 26.73
N LYS A 198 -8.79 0.72 26.40
CA LYS A 198 -9.08 -0.72 26.34
C LYS A 198 -9.87 -0.99 25.07
N LEU A 199 -9.51 -2.07 24.37
CA LEU A 199 -10.35 -2.59 23.31
C LEU A 199 -11.62 -3.16 23.95
N THR A 200 -12.77 -2.57 23.63
CA THR A 200 -14.06 -3.19 23.96
C THR A 200 -14.26 -4.35 23.00
N ARG A 201 -14.55 -5.51 23.56
CA ARG A 201 -14.98 -6.68 22.80
C ARG A 201 -16.37 -6.46 22.25
#